data_1a2faae45669064d4458cbd7ba0cb95e
#
_entry.id   1a2faae45669064d4458cbd7ba0cb95e
#
_cell.length_a   1.000
_cell.length_b   1.000
_cell.length_c   1.000
_cell.angle_alpha   90.00
_cell.angle_beta   90.00
_cell.angle_gamma   90.00
#
_symmetry.space_group_name_H-M   'P 1'
#
loop_
_entity.id
_entity.type
_entity.pdbx_description
1 polymer ?
#
loop_
_entity_poly.entity_id
_entity_poly.type
_entity_poly.pdbx_seq_one_letter_code
_entity_poly.pdbx_strand_id
1 'polypeptide(L)'
;MSVELLNTPRFYGFRVRRQIDGRTYQEYFSLKADGKRIRGPERAAIKVRAEARDQELKALQQRSREGLARRRAVDEEGRVRGVLFRLKQEKSGTRTPVFQVGIHSFVEQRIVNTTVSITRHGLAGAWRRAIDFYALHKKIGPRSKAFKALLAACPSEQELEALLSGA
;
A
#
# COMPACT_ATOMS: atom_id res chain seq x y z
N MET A 1 -4.20 17.79 6.66
CA MET A 1 -2.87 18.38 6.50
C MET A 1 -2.09 18.16 7.77
N SER A 2 -0.80 17.79 7.69
CA SER A 2 0.04 17.52 8.88
C SER A 2 0.82 18.74 9.34
N VAL A 3 0.70 19.85 8.62
CA VAL A 3 1.24 21.16 9.04
C VAL A 3 0.10 21.95 9.67
N GLU A 4 0.24 22.26 10.95
CA GLU A 4 -0.77 22.94 11.75
C GLU A 4 -0.20 24.23 12.34
N LEU A 5 -0.94 25.34 12.26
CA LEU A 5 -0.58 26.58 12.95
C LEU A 5 -1.04 26.50 14.40
N LEU A 6 -0.09 26.49 15.33
CA LEU A 6 -0.36 26.59 16.77
C LEU A 6 -0.22 28.03 17.24
N ASN A 7 -1.21 28.47 18.01
CA ASN A 7 -1.22 29.77 18.68
C ASN A 7 -1.63 29.55 20.14
N THR A 8 -0.66 29.20 20.96
CA THR A 8 -0.84 28.95 22.38
C THR A 8 -0.07 30.01 23.21
N PRO A 9 -0.35 30.17 24.51
CA PRO A 9 0.44 31.05 25.36
C PRO A 9 1.95 30.78 25.33
N ARG A 10 2.33 29.52 25.18
CA ARG A 10 3.73 29.05 25.21
C ARG A 10 4.39 28.99 23.84
N PHE A 11 3.61 28.85 22.76
CA PHE A 11 4.18 28.63 21.42
C PHE A 11 3.30 29.24 20.33
N TYR A 12 3.93 29.99 19.42
CA TYR A 12 3.32 30.47 18.18
C TYR A 12 4.18 30.04 16.99
N GLY A 13 3.62 29.19 16.12
CA GLY A 13 4.37 28.66 14.97
C GLY A 13 3.68 27.47 14.30
N PHE A 14 4.35 26.87 13.35
CA PHE A 14 3.86 25.66 12.68
C PHE A 14 4.35 24.42 13.42
N ARG A 15 3.46 23.42 13.54
CA ARG A 15 3.79 22.07 13.96
C ARG A 15 3.63 21.12 12.78
N VAL A 16 4.64 20.34 12.51
CA VAL A 16 4.59 19.18 11.61
C VAL A 16 4.52 17.94 12.47
N ARG A 17 3.52 17.06 12.24
CA ARG A 17 3.38 15.81 13.00
C ARG A 17 2.94 14.69 12.09
N ARG A 18 3.67 13.54 12.11
CA ARG A 18 3.31 12.28 11.46
C ARG A 18 3.66 11.08 12.32
N GLN A 19 2.82 10.06 12.23
CA GLN A 19 3.10 8.75 12.83
C GLN A 19 3.59 7.80 11.74
N ILE A 20 4.74 7.17 11.97
CA ILE A 20 5.38 6.24 11.04
C ILE A 20 5.85 5.03 11.85
N ASP A 21 5.40 3.83 11.55
CA ASP A 21 5.74 2.58 12.24
C ASP A 21 5.57 2.66 13.77
N GLY A 22 4.46 3.23 14.23
CA GLY A 22 4.17 3.41 15.65
C GLY A 22 4.94 4.55 16.34
N ARG A 23 5.93 5.16 15.66
CA ARG A 23 6.68 6.30 16.18
C ARG A 23 6.07 7.61 15.73
N THR A 24 5.99 8.57 16.63
CA THR A 24 5.55 9.94 16.30
C THR A 24 6.76 10.80 15.98
N TYR A 25 6.79 11.33 14.77
CA TYR A 25 7.74 12.37 14.33
C TYR A 25 7.04 13.72 14.47
N GLN A 26 7.65 14.63 15.22
CA GLN A 26 7.08 15.92 15.50
C GLN A 26 8.16 16.99 15.51
N GLU A 27 7.91 18.10 14.82
CA GLU A 27 8.85 19.21 14.68
C GLU A 27 8.08 20.54 14.74
N TYR A 28 8.70 21.53 15.35
CA TYR A 28 8.11 22.87 15.57
C TYR A 28 8.92 23.93 14.83
N PHE A 29 8.25 24.81 14.14
CA PHE A 29 8.80 25.94 13.40
C PHE A 29 8.26 27.22 14.02
N SER A 30 9.08 27.87 14.87
CA SER A 30 8.67 29.08 15.58
C SER A 30 8.40 30.23 14.62
N LEU A 31 7.32 30.97 14.88
CA LEU A 31 7.00 32.25 14.25
C LEU A 31 7.23 33.43 15.24
N LYS A 32 8.13 33.24 16.22
CA LYS A 32 8.63 34.26 17.11
C LYS A 32 10.14 34.33 17.05
N ALA A 33 10.67 35.56 16.94
CA ALA A 33 12.08 35.90 17.14
C ALA A 33 12.13 37.07 18.12
N ASP A 34 13.00 36.99 19.12
CA ASP A 34 13.17 38.01 20.18
C ASP A 34 11.87 38.49 20.82
N GLY A 35 10.96 37.51 21.06
CA GLY A 35 9.65 37.79 21.65
C GLY A 35 8.61 38.40 20.70
N LYS A 36 8.99 38.79 19.49
CA LYS A 36 8.11 39.40 18.49
C LYS A 36 7.61 38.38 17.48
N ARG A 37 6.39 38.58 16.95
CA ARG A 37 5.82 37.70 15.91
C ARG A 37 6.43 38.02 14.54
N ILE A 38 6.95 36.99 13.89
CA ILE A 38 7.44 37.02 12.51
C ILE A 38 6.25 37.15 11.55
N ARG A 39 6.34 38.08 10.59
CA ARG A 39 5.30 38.35 9.57
C ARG A 39 5.91 38.43 8.16
N GLY A 40 5.06 38.62 7.17
CA GLY A 40 5.48 38.86 5.77
C GLY A 40 6.31 37.73 5.16
N PRO A 41 7.34 38.06 4.36
CA PRO A 41 8.16 37.08 3.62
C PRO A 41 8.86 36.07 4.49
N GLU A 42 9.34 36.46 5.67
CA GLU A 42 10.02 35.57 6.61
C GLU A 42 9.06 34.48 7.15
N ARG A 43 7.82 34.85 7.48
CA ARG A 43 6.77 33.88 7.86
C ARG A 43 6.49 32.91 6.72
N ALA A 44 6.45 33.40 5.47
CA ALA A 44 6.24 32.56 4.30
C ALA A 44 7.38 31.57 4.11
N ALA A 45 8.64 31.99 4.29
CA ALA A 45 9.81 31.11 4.23
C ALA A 45 9.77 30.01 5.30
N ILE A 46 9.37 30.34 6.53
CA ILE A 46 9.22 29.34 7.60
C ILE A 46 8.09 28.35 7.26
N LYS A 47 6.99 28.81 6.67
CA LYS A 47 5.90 27.95 6.21
C LYS A 47 6.39 26.94 5.15
N VAL A 48 7.13 27.41 4.15
CA VAL A 48 7.72 26.58 3.10
C VAL A 48 8.64 25.50 3.70
N ARG A 49 9.46 25.83 4.70
CA ARG A 49 10.29 24.86 5.42
C ARG A 49 9.46 23.81 6.15
N ALA A 50 8.39 24.20 6.81
CA ALA A 50 7.48 23.27 7.48
C ALA A 50 6.78 22.33 6.47
N GLU A 51 6.34 22.87 5.34
CA GLU A 51 5.73 22.08 4.26
C GLU A 51 6.73 21.12 3.62
N ALA A 52 7.97 21.54 3.38
CA ALA A 52 9.03 20.68 2.88
C ALA A 52 9.28 19.50 3.86
N ARG A 53 9.35 19.81 5.16
CA ARG A 53 9.51 18.77 6.18
C ARG A 53 8.35 17.79 6.23
N ASP A 54 7.12 18.26 6.05
CA ASP A 54 5.93 17.40 5.95
C ASP A 54 6.00 16.46 4.74
N GLN A 55 6.47 16.95 3.60
CA GLN A 55 6.66 16.11 2.40
C GLN A 55 7.72 15.03 2.61
N GLU A 56 8.83 15.33 3.27
CA GLU A 56 9.85 14.35 3.63
C GLU A 56 9.27 13.23 4.51
N LEU A 57 8.57 13.60 5.57
CA LEU A 57 7.93 12.64 6.47
C LEU A 57 6.83 11.83 5.77
N LYS A 58 6.09 12.43 4.83
CA LYS A 58 5.11 11.75 3.99
C LYS A 58 5.77 10.68 3.10
N ALA A 59 6.90 11.02 2.49
CA ALA A 59 7.67 10.08 1.67
C ALA A 59 8.20 8.91 2.52
N LEU A 60 8.70 9.20 3.72
CA LEU A 60 9.16 8.17 4.65
C LEU A 60 8.01 7.24 5.08
N GLN A 61 6.85 7.80 5.42
CA GLN A 61 5.64 7.05 5.78
C GLN A 61 5.20 6.13 4.63
N GLN A 62 5.24 6.63 3.39
CA GLN A 62 4.88 5.85 2.21
C GLN A 62 5.85 4.68 2.00
N ARG A 63 7.16 4.92 2.10
CA ARG A 63 8.20 3.86 1.99
C ARG A 63 8.01 2.78 3.06
N SER A 64 7.71 3.18 4.28
CA SER A 64 7.44 2.24 5.38
C SER A 64 6.21 1.37 5.10
N ARG A 65 5.09 1.96 4.67
CA ARG A 65 3.87 1.24 4.28
C ARG A 65 4.12 0.24 3.15
N GLU A 66 4.85 0.65 2.11
CA GLU A 66 5.23 -0.23 1.00
C GLU A 66 6.10 -1.40 1.48
N GLY A 67 7.08 -1.12 2.34
CA GLY A 67 7.94 -2.14 2.95
C GLY A 67 7.16 -3.15 3.79
N LEU A 68 6.22 -2.68 4.61
CA LEU A 68 5.36 -3.54 5.43
C LEU A 68 4.44 -4.42 4.56
N ALA A 69 3.83 -3.83 3.53
CA ALA A 69 2.97 -4.55 2.61
C ALA A 69 3.71 -5.68 1.86
N ARG A 70 4.99 -5.43 1.47
CA ARG A 70 5.83 -6.47 0.84
C ARG A 70 6.14 -7.61 1.80
N ARG A 71 6.46 -7.32 3.07
CA ARG A 71 6.76 -8.34 4.08
C ARG A 71 5.54 -9.18 4.46
N ARG A 72 4.34 -8.59 4.40
CA ARG A 72 3.07 -9.24 4.76
C ARG A 72 2.24 -9.66 3.53
N ALA A 73 2.86 -9.74 2.36
CA ALA A 73 2.17 -10.09 1.13
C ALA A 73 1.63 -11.54 1.15
N VAL A 74 2.37 -12.45 1.78
CA VAL A 74 1.95 -13.83 2.06
C VAL A 74 1.63 -13.94 3.54
N ASP A 75 0.51 -14.57 3.89
CA ASP A 75 0.11 -14.81 5.28
C ASP A 75 0.79 -16.08 5.87
N GLU A 76 0.46 -16.40 7.13
CA GLU A 76 1.03 -17.55 7.84
C GLU A 76 0.57 -18.88 7.26
N GLU A 77 -0.58 -18.90 6.59
CA GLU A 77 -1.12 -20.05 5.88
C GLU A 77 -0.58 -20.20 4.43
N GLY A 78 0.36 -19.35 4.03
CA GLY A 78 0.96 -19.36 2.70
C GLY A 78 0.12 -18.71 1.60
N ARG A 79 -1.00 -18.05 1.93
CA ARG A 79 -1.88 -17.42 0.94
C ARG A 79 -1.48 -15.98 0.66
N VAL A 80 -1.67 -15.53 -0.57
CA VAL A 80 -1.39 -14.14 -0.95
C VAL A 80 -2.56 -13.23 -0.56
N ARG A 81 -2.31 -12.27 0.29
CA ARG A 81 -3.33 -11.32 0.78
C ARG A 81 -3.90 -10.48 -0.36
N GLY A 82 -5.22 -10.54 -0.53
CA GLY A 82 -5.92 -9.83 -1.59
C GLY A 82 -5.96 -10.59 -2.93
N VAL A 83 -5.56 -11.86 -2.93
CA VAL A 83 -5.80 -12.81 -4.02
C VAL A 83 -6.75 -13.88 -3.51
N LEU A 84 -7.88 -14.02 -4.19
CA LEU A 84 -8.89 -15.04 -3.89
C LEU A 84 -8.85 -16.12 -4.97
N PHE A 85 -8.78 -17.37 -4.55
CA PHE A 85 -8.95 -18.55 -5.37
C PHE A 85 -10.38 -19.06 -5.21
N ARG A 86 -11.21 -18.96 -6.25
CA ARG A 86 -12.65 -19.27 -6.16
C ARG A 86 -13.28 -19.61 -7.49
N LEU A 87 -14.51 -20.16 -7.43
CA LEU A 87 -15.38 -20.29 -8.58
C LEU A 87 -16.16 -18.99 -8.81
N LYS A 88 -16.07 -18.46 -10.01
CA LYS A 88 -16.86 -17.31 -10.49
C LYS A 88 -18.04 -17.84 -11.30
N GLN A 89 -19.23 -17.42 -10.95
CA GLN A 89 -20.42 -17.71 -11.76
C GLN A 89 -20.47 -16.74 -12.95
N GLU A 90 -20.50 -17.29 -14.14
CA GLU A 90 -20.70 -16.55 -15.39
C GLU A 90 -22.19 -16.30 -15.65
N LYS A 91 -22.50 -15.38 -16.55
CA LYS A 91 -23.89 -15.08 -16.93
C LYS A 91 -24.64 -16.28 -17.53
N SER A 92 -23.91 -17.22 -18.11
CA SER A 92 -24.43 -18.51 -18.63
C SER A 92 -24.82 -19.51 -17.55
N GLY A 93 -24.57 -19.21 -16.26
CA GLY A 93 -24.73 -20.16 -15.17
C GLY A 93 -23.47 -21.05 -14.94
N THR A 94 -22.52 -21.07 -15.87
CA THR A 94 -21.29 -21.85 -15.75
C THR A 94 -20.42 -21.31 -14.63
N ARG A 95 -19.81 -22.19 -13.84
CA ARG A 95 -18.84 -21.84 -12.80
C ARG A 95 -17.42 -22.01 -13.33
N THR A 96 -16.62 -20.97 -13.29
CA THR A 96 -15.25 -20.93 -13.81
C THR A 96 -14.27 -20.69 -12.66
N PRO A 97 -13.24 -21.54 -12.47
CA PRO A 97 -12.20 -21.31 -11.48
C PRO A 97 -11.34 -20.10 -11.88
N VAL A 98 -11.15 -19.20 -10.93
CA VAL A 98 -10.44 -17.94 -11.17
C VAL A 98 -9.55 -17.54 -9.99
N PHE A 99 -8.51 -16.79 -10.30
CA PHE A 99 -7.85 -15.93 -9.33
C PHE A 99 -8.44 -14.52 -9.42
N GLN A 100 -9.03 -14.05 -8.36
CA GLN A 100 -9.51 -12.68 -8.24
C GLN A 100 -8.55 -11.90 -7.37
N VAL A 101 -7.95 -10.84 -7.92
CA VAL A 101 -7.05 -9.93 -7.20
C VAL A 101 -7.80 -8.66 -6.87
N GLY A 102 -7.81 -8.26 -5.60
CA GLY A 102 -8.38 -6.99 -5.13
C GLY A 102 -7.45 -6.35 -4.11
N ILE A 103 -6.75 -5.28 -4.50
CA ILE A 103 -5.69 -4.68 -3.69
C ILE A 103 -5.67 -3.16 -3.80
N HIS A 104 -5.20 -2.49 -2.74
CA HIS A 104 -4.84 -1.08 -2.84
C HIS A 104 -3.52 -0.92 -3.61
N SER A 105 -3.56 -0.21 -4.73
CA SER A 105 -2.40 0.09 -5.56
C SER A 105 -1.54 1.20 -4.96
N PHE A 106 -0.23 0.97 -4.84
CA PHE A 106 0.74 2.02 -4.52
C PHE A 106 1.14 2.86 -5.75
N VAL A 107 0.77 2.41 -6.95
CA VAL A 107 0.97 3.15 -8.21
C VAL A 107 -0.18 4.13 -8.43
N GLU A 108 -1.42 3.61 -8.41
CA GLU A 108 -2.62 4.39 -8.74
C GLU A 108 -3.28 5.05 -7.52
N GLN A 109 -2.81 4.75 -6.28
CA GLN A 109 -3.34 5.27 -5.02
C GLN A 109 -4.85 5.00 -4.80
N ARG A 110 -5.37 3.92 -5.40
CA ARG A 110 -6.76 3.47 -5.29
C ARG A 110 -6.84 1.94 -5.22
N ILE A 111 -8.01 1.42 -4.93
CA ILE A 111 -8.27 -0.02 -5.05
C ILE A 111 -8.31 -0.38 -6.53
N VAL A 112 -7.55 -1.42 -6.89
CA VAL A 112 -7.54 -2.03 -8.22
C VAL A 112 -7.92 -3.50 -8.09
N ASN A 113 -8.58 -4.02 -9.13
CA ASN A 113 -8.96 -5.43 -9.18
C ASN A 113 -8.76 -6.01 -10.58
N THR A 114 -8.56 -7.31 -10.63
CA THR A 114 -8.57 -8.10 -11.86
C THR A 114 -9.02 -9.52 -11.57
N THR A 115 -9.47 -10.21 -12.59
CA THR A 115 -9.87 -11.63 -12.51
C THR A 115 -9.18 -12.39 -13.63
N VAL A 116 -8.49 -13.47 -13.28
CA VAL A 116 -7.74 -14.31 -14.23
C VAL A 116 -8.34 -15.72 -14.25
N SER A 117 -8.81 -16.17 -15.40
CA SER A 117 -9.42 -17.49 -15.58
C SER A 117 -8.35 -18.58 -15.61
N ILE A 118 -8.54 -19.60 -14.77
CA ILE A 118 -7.68 -20.78 -14.72
C ILE A 118 -7.95 -21.68 -15.93
N THR A 119 -9.20 -21.82 -16.31
CA THR A 119 -9.59 -22.60 -17.51
C THR A 119 -8.91 -22.10 -18.78
N ARG A 120 -8.73 -20.76 -18.89
CA ARG A 120 -8.11 -20.16 -20.08
C ARG A 120 -6.57 -20.25 -20.09
N HIS A 121 -5.92 -20.21 -18.93
CA HIS A 121 -4.47 -20.03 -18.83
C HIS A 121 -3.76 -21.18 -18.12
N GLY A 122 -4.48 -22.22 -17.66
CA GLY A 122 -3.96 -23.21 -16.73
C GLY A 122 -3.70 -22.62 -15.34
N LEU A 123 -3.50 -23.47 -14.33
CA LEU A 123 -3.31 -23.04 -12.94
C LEU A 123 -2.06 -22.16 -12.80
N ALA A 124 -0.91 -22.64 -13.25
CA ALA A 124 0.36 -21.91 -13.15
C ALA A 124 0.38 -20.61 -13.99
N GLY A 125 -0.20 -20.64 -15.20
CA GLY A 125 -0.26 -19.47 -16.07
C GLY A 125 -1.20 -18.41 -15.56
N ALA A 126 -2.34 -18.79 -15.01
CA ALA A 126 -3.29 -17.88 -14.37
C ALA A 126 -2.69 -17.27 -13.09
N TRP A 127 -2.03 -18.10 -12.26
CA TRP A 127 -1.32 -17.62 -11.07
C TRP A 127 -0.26 -16.59 -11.42
N ARG A 128 0.60 -16.89 -12.37
CA ARG A 128 1.65 -15.98 -12.83
C ARG A 128 1.06 -14.61 -13.22
N ARG A 129 -0.01 -14.58 -14.00
CA ARG A 129 -0.68 -13.34 -14.42
C ARG A 129 -1.26 -12.58 -13.23
N ALA A 130 -1.88 -13.27 -12.29
CA ALA A 130 -2.42 -12.66 -11.06
C ALA A 130 -1.31 -12.02 -10.22
N ILE A 131 -0.17 -12.72 -10.08
CA ILE A 131 1.00 -12.23 -9.31
C ILE A 131 1.73 -11.11 -10.04
N ASP A 132 1.84 -11.12 -11.37
CA ASP A 132 2.42 -10.02 -12.14
C ASP A 132 1.59 -8.72 -11.94
N PHE A 133 0.26 -8.81 -11.99
CA PHE A 133 -0.64 -7.70 -11.67
C PHE A 133 -0.45 -7.23 -10.22
N TYR A 134 -0.45 -8.15 -9.26
CA TYR A 134 -0.23 -7.85 -7.85
C TYR A 134 1.10 -7.12 -7.62
N ALA A 135 2.18 -7.66 -8.18
CA ALA A 135 3.53 -7.14 -8.01
C ALA A 135 3.69 -5.74 -8.60
N LEU A 136 3.11 -5.48 -9.77
CA LEU A 136 3.07 -4.16 -10.40
C LEU A 136 2.47 -3.12 -9.44
N HIS A 137 1.26 -3.39 -8.94
CA HIS A 137 0.53 -2.44 -8.10
C HIS A 137 1.08 -2.31 -6.67
N LYS A 138 1.81 -3.34 -6.17
CA LYS A 138 2.52 -3.30 -4.87
C LYS A 138 3.97 -2.86 -4.99
N LYS A 139 4.45 -2.48 -6.19
CA LYS A 139 5.83 -2.09 -6.48
C LYS A 139 6.84 -3.16 -6.02
N ILE A 140 6.54 -4.43 -6.29
CA ILE A 140 7.41 -5.57 -5.99
C ILE A 140 8.20 -5.92 -7.24
N GLY A 141 9.51 -5.79 -7.15
CA GLY A 141 10.39 -6.10 -8.29
C GLY A 141 10.41 -7.59 -8.63
N PRO A 142 10.45 -7.97 -9.93
CA PRO A 142 10.35 -9.37 -10.38
C PRO A 142 11.52 -10.27 -9.94
N ARG A 143 12.66 -9.69 -9.56
CA ARG A 143 13.84 -10.42 -9.06
C ARG A 143 13.91 -10.46 -7.53
N SER A 144 12.94 -9.87 -6.82
CA SER A 144 12.97 -9.78 -5.36
C SER A 144 12.61 -11.10 -4.68
N LYS A 145 13.08 -11.28 -3.44
CA LYS A 145 12.66 -12.42 -2.59
C LYS A 145 11.13 -12.45 -2.40
N ALA A 146 10.49 -11.26 -2.25
CA ALA A 146 9.05 -11.14 -2.11
C ALA A 146 8.31 -11.66 -3.35
N PHE A 147 8.80 -11.36 -4.56
CA PHE A 147 8.18 -11.86 -5.78
C PHE A 147 8.29 -13.39 -5.90
N LYS A 148 9.46 -13.96 -5.55
CA LYS A 148 9.65 -15.41 -5.52
C LYS A 148 8.70 -16.10 -4.53
N ALA A 149 8.52 -15.51 -3.34
CA ALA A 149 7.58 -16.01 -2.34
C ALA A 149 6.13 -15.98 -2.84
N LEU A 150 5.72 -14.89 -3.52
CA LEU A 150 4.40 -14.78 -4.13
C LEU A 150 4.17 -15.87 -5.20
N LEU A 151 5.16 -16.15 -6.04
CA LEU A 151 5.06 -17.22 -7.04
C LEU A 151 4.98 -18.62 -6.40
N ALA A 152 5.75 -18.84 -5.34
CA ALA A 152 5.75 -20.12 -4.61
C ALA A 152 4.44 -20.39 -3.86
N ALA A 153 3.66 -19.35 -3.56
CA ALA A 153 2.34 -19.44 -2.93
C ALA A 153 1.21 -19.84 -3.92
N CYS A 154 1.54 -20.40 -5.07
CA CYS A 154 0.56 -20.93 -6.01
C CYS A 154 -0.21 -22.09 -5.36
N PRO A 155 -1.55 -22.09 -5.40
CA PRO A 155 -2.33 -23.25 -5.00
C PRO A 155 -1.94 -24.50 -5.78
N SER A 156 -2.07 -25.66 -5.14
CA SER A 156 -1.80 -26.95 -5.76
C SER A 156 -2.94 -27.41 -6.69
N GLU A 157 -2.66 -28.36 -7.58
CA GLU A 157 -3.70 -29.01 -8.40
C GLU A 157 -4.75 -29.70 -7.53
N GLN A 158 -4.36 -30.26 -6.38
CA GLN A 158 -5.30 -30.89 -5.42
C GLN A 158 -6.28 -29.85 -4.84
N GLU A 159 -5.81 -28.64 -4.54
CA GLU A 159 -6.70 -27.57 -4.08
C GLU A 159 -7.65 -27.10 -5.20
N LEU A 160 -7.19 -27.13 -6.47
CA LEU A 160 -8.05 -26.85 -7.62
C LEU A 160 -9.14 -27.93 -7.76
N GLU A 161 -8.78 -29.20 -7.66
CA GLU A 161 -9.73 -30.33 -7.71
C GLU A 161 -10.74 -30.24 -6.56
N ALA A 162 -10.30 -29.94 -5.34
CA ALA A 162 -11.15 -29.74 -4.19
C ALA A 162 -12.12 -28.57 -4.39
N LEU A 163 -11.67 -27.48 -4.99
CA LEU A 163 -12.53 -26.33 -5.32
C LEU A 163 -13.61 -26.70 -6.36
N LEU A 164 -13.25 -27.50 -7.34
CA LEU A 164 -14.18 -27.96 -8.40
C LEU A 164 -15.20 -28.98 -7.90
N SER A 165 -14.81 -29.87 -6.98
CA SER A 165 -15.67 -30.92 -6.42
C SER A 165 -16.59 -30.42 -5.32
N GLY A 166 -16.25 -29.33 -4.65
CA GLY A 166 -17.08 -28.71 -3.61
C GLY A 166 -18.14 -27.73 -4.14
N ALA A 167 -18.38 -27.73 -5.44
CA ALA A 167 -19.24 -26.73 -6.12
C ALA A 167 -20.64 -27.23 -6.45
#